data_a6f42b7679006eee72c14081274c6028
#
_entry.id   a6f42b7679006eee72c14081274c6028
#
_cell.length_a   1.000
_cell.length_b   1.000
_cell.length_c   1.000
_cell.angle_alpha   90.00
_cell.angle_beta   90.00
_cell.angle_gamma   90.00
#
_symmetry.space_group_name_H-M   'P 1'
#
loop_
_entity.id
_entity.type
_entity.pdbx_description
1 polymer ?
#
loop_
_entity_poly.entity_id
_entity_poly.type
_entity_poly.pdbx_seq_one_letter_code
_entity_poly.pdbx_strand_id
1 'polypeptide(L)'
;KIIIINHMLSKYEKKVLKDYNYEELELRNDIYDHDVYVFKYLEDEVKYIGCKICELVENGTSLDKIKLYNVSSDYEQVIRRNFGFLNLKVNFKSKRHLIATIPGKEFVSRLDNDDIENIIEDLKNKYDSKIVNKIISICNKYVWSNYNKTLIIECMKNTNLSDEKYENGIEIIENLEALDDEYVFLMGFNEGVIPRSYKDEDYINDAIKMDYLENTVEKNIISKNETLKNIRSIKNLIITSKLKDNKQTFYVSNLLENKKEIDCTSLKTYSKLLDKIEYTAYLDDYNKYGTINKKIGVLSNTYQIPYKKYNHEYKRINNLRFPKKLELSYTSFENYNECNFKYYVSKILKLDIFENTFSSMVGSLVHEALERNLRDNTSIDDVINEFISNNELTNKERFFVQKLKEDLKKIVKIIKEQQSMGDLNDALYEQKIVVENENYNLVGKIDKILYKKDNDNTIVTLIDYKTGNANINFKYKDYGLNMQLPIYIY
;
A
#
# COMPACT_ATOMS: atom_id res chain seq x y z
N LYS A 1 -3.69 -47.94 -9.25
CA LYS A 1 -3.74 -47.07 -10.46
C LYS A 1 -4.08 -45.67 -10.01
N ILE A 2 -3.26 -44.69 -10.38
CA ILE A 2 -3.50 -43.26 -10.11
C ILE A 2 -4.14 -42.69 -11.37
N ILE A 3 -5.22 -41.93 -11.23
CA ILE A 3 -5.87 -41.24 -12.35
C ILE A 3 -5.70 -39.74 -12.10
N ILE A 4 -5.09 -39.06 -13.05
CA ILE A 4 -4.84 -37.61 -13.00
C ILE A 4 -5.81 -36.98 -14.01
N ILE A 5 -6.66 -36.11 -13.51
CA ILE A 5 -7.73 -35.52 -14.33
C ILE A 5 -7.46 -34.03 -14.50
N ASN A 6 -7.42 -33.58 -15.76
CA ASN A 6 -7.34 -32.15 -16.12
C ASN A 6 -6.15 -31.38 -15.48
N HIS A 7 -5.09 -32.05 -15.04
CA HIS A 7 -3.90 -31.44 -14.45
C HIS A 7 -2.70 -31.60 -15.39
N MET A 8 -1.95 -30.52 -15.56
CA MET A 8 -0.71 -30.54 -16.36
C MET A 8 0.46 -30.87 -15.44
N LEU A 9 0.98 -32.10 -15.58
CA LEU A 9 2.10 -32.55 -14.76
C LEU A 9 3.39 -31.79 -15.08
N SER A 10 4.00 -31.26 -14.05
CA SER A 10 5.37 -30.72 -14.07
C SER A 10 6.40 -31.82 -14.31
N LYS A 11 7.63 -31.44 -14.66
CA LYS A 11 8.74 -32.39 -14.80
C LYS A 11 9.03 -33.15 -13.50
N TYR A 12 8.91 -32.45 -12.37
CA TYR A 12 9.11 -33.05 -11.05
C TYR A 12 8.02 -34.07 -10.74
N GLU A 13 6.75 -33.76 -10.94
CA GLU A 13 5.64 -34.68 -10.72
C GLU A 13 5.76 -35.90 -11.63
N LYS A 14 6.10 -35.75 -12.91
CA LYS A 14 6.38 -36.87 -13.82
C LYS A 14 7.52 -37.75 -13.31
N LYS A 15 8.56 -37.17 -12.72
CA LYS A 15 9.67 -37.91 -12.13
C LYS A 15 9.23 -38.72 -10.89
N VAL A 16 8.41 -38.12 -10.01
CA VAL A 16 7.87 -38.80 -8.82
C VAL A 16 6.91 -39.91 -9.24
N LEU A 17 6.09 -39.68 -10.25
CA LEU A 17 5.10 -40.66 -10.72
C LEU A 17 5.68 -41.77 -11.62
N LYS A 18 6.97 -41.69 -11.98
CA LYS A 18 7.63 -42.63 -12.91
C LYS A 18 7.50 -44.08 -12.49
N ASP A 19 7.55 -44.36 -11.17
CA ASP A 19 7.47 -45.70 -10.60
C ASP A 19 6.04 -46.13 -10.27
N TYR A 20 5.04 -45.29 -10.56
CA TYR A 20 3.63 -45.56 -10.32
C TYR A 20 2.88 -45.78 -11.62
N ASN A 21 1.89 -46.69 -11.59
CA ASN A 21 0.99 -46.87 -12.72
C ASN A 21 -0.07 -45.75 -12.71
N TYR A 22 0.13 -44.72 -13.54
CA TYR A 22 -0.81 -43.61 -13.65
C TYR A 22 -1.35 -43.42 -15.07
N GLU A 23 -2.47 -42.74 -15.17
CA GLU A 23 -3.14 -42.41 -16.42
C GLU A 23 -3.58 -40.93 -16.34
N GLU A 24 -3.25 -40.16 -17.37
CA GLU A 24 -3.70 -38.78 -17.51
C GLU A 24 -5.00 -38.79 -18.35
N LEU A 25 -6.07 -38.26 -17.80
CA LEU A 25 -7.36 -38.12 -18.46
C LEU A 25 -7.66 -36.62 -18.65
N GLU A 26 -7.84 -36.22 -19.88
CA GLU A 26 -8.48 -34.96 -20.22
C GLU A 26 -9.97 -35.18 -20.41
N LEU A 27 -10.77 -34.64 -19.48
CA LEU A 27 -12.20 -34.54 -19.69
C LEU A 27 -12.40 -33.43 -20.73
N ARG A 28 -13.00 -33.78 -21.86
CA ARG A 28 -13.36 -32.81 -22.89
C ARG A 28 -14.50 -31.95 -22.35
N ASN A 29 -14.19 -30.68 -22.06
CA ASN A 29 -15.22 -29.68 -21.86
C ASN A 29 -15.47 -28.95 -23.19
N ASP A 30 -16.65 -28.41 -23.35
CA ASP A 30 -16.91 -27.47 -24.44
C ASP A 30 -15.92 -26.32 -24.34
N ILE A 31 -15.49 -25.82 -25.50
CA ILE A 31 -14.53 -24.71 -25.56
C ILE A 31 -15.30 -23.45 -25.90
N TYR A 32 -15.20 -22.46 -25.00
CA TYR A 32 -15.83 -21.16 -25.16
C TYR A 32 -14.78 -20.08 -25.42
N ASP A 33 -15.08 -19.20 -26.37
CA ASP A 33 -14.27 -18.00 -26.62
C ASP A 33 -14.86 -16.79 -25.90
N HIS A 34 -14.01 -15.99 -25.30
CA HIS A 34 -14.41 -14.84 -24.50
C HIS A 34 -13.72 -13.56 -24.94
N ASP A 35 -14.48 -12.46 -24.93
CA ASP A 35 -13.95 -11.12 -25.12
C ASP A 35 -13.41 -10.57 -23.79
N VAL A 36 -12.37 -9.75 -23.85
CA VAL A 36 -11.85 -9.00 -22.71
C VAL A 36 -12.38 -7.56 -22.77
N TYR A 37 -13.16 -7.18 -21.78
CA TYR A 37 -13.68 -5.81 -21.66
C TYR A 37 -12.66 -4.93 -20.91
N VAL A 38 -12.18 -3.88 -21.58
CA VAL A 38 -11.10 -3.03 -21.10
C VAL A 38 -11.66 -1.69 -20.63
N PHE A 39 -11.27 -1.29 -19.42
CA PHE A 39 -11.69 -0.06 -18.75
C PHE A 39 -10.50 0.84 -18.45
N LYS A 40 -10.73 2.14 -18.51
CA LYS A 40 -9.67 3.10 -18.20
C LYS A 40 -9.26 3.06 -16.73
N TYR A 41 -10.25 2.97 -15.83
CA TYR A 41 -10.02 3.00 -14.38
C TYR A 41 -10.66 1.80 -13.68
N LEU A 42 -10.13 1.47 -12.50
CA LEU A 42 -10.66 0.43 -11.60
C LEU A 42 -12.15 0.65 -11.27
N GLU A 43 -12.53 1.91 -11.00
CA GLU A 43 -13.90 2.28 -10.67
C GLU A 43 -14.86 2.00 -11.83
N ASP A 44 -14.45 2.27 -13.06
CA ASP A 44 -15.24 2.00 -14.26
C ASP A 44 -15.47 0.49 -14.46
N GLU A 45 -14.42 -0.30 -14.25
CA GLU A 45 -14.49 -1.77 -14.31
C GLU A 45 -15.51 -2.31 -13.30
N VAL A 46 -15.39 -1.91 -12.02
CA VAL A 46 -16.31 -2.36 -10.96
C VAL A 46 -17.73 -1.88 -11.19
N LYS A 47 -17.90 -0.66 -11.67
CA LYS A 47 -19.21 -0.12 -12.04
C LYS A 47 -19.87 -0.95 -13.15
N TYR A 48 -19.14 -1.26 -14.21
CA TYR A 48 -19.64 -2.11 -15.31
C TYR A 48 -20.09 -3.47 -14.79
N ILE A 49 -19.28 -4.11 -13.95
CA ILE A 49 -19.60 -5.41 -13.35
C ILE A 49 -20.88 -5.30 -12.53
N GLY A 50 -21.00 -4.28 -11.67
CA GLY A 50 -22.21 -4.06 -10.87
C GLY A 50 -23.47 -3.88 -11.74
N CYS A 51 -23.39 -3.11 -12.82
CA CYS A 51 -24.48 -2.93 -13.77
C CYS A 51 -24.83 -4.24 -14.49
N LYS A 52 -23.84 -5.03 -14.90
CA LYS A 52 -24.06 -6.33 -15.53
C LYS A 52 -24.69 -7.35 -14.58
N ILE A 53 -24.30 -7.34 -13.31
CA ILE A 53 -24.95 -8.16 -12.29
C ILE A 53 -26.42 -7.75 -12.12
N CYS A 54 -26.72 -6.45 -12.04
CA CYS A 54 -28.10 -5.98 -11.97
C CYS A 54 -28.92 -6.41 -13.19
N GLU A 55 -28.34 -6.35 -14.39
CA GLU A 55 -28.99 -6.84 -15.62
C GLU A 55 -29.29 -8.35 -15.56
N LEU A 56 -28.35 -9.16 -15.05
CA LEU A 56 -28.56 -10.60 -14.85
C LEU A 56 -29.67 -10.88 -13.84
N VAL A 57 -29.71 -10.12 -12.75
CA VAL A 57 -30.77 -10.23 -11.73
C VAL A 57 -32.13 -9.81 -12.29
N GLU A 58 -32.22 -8.73 -13.08
CA GLU A 58 -33.45 -8.35 -13.78
C GLU A 58 -33.94 -9.48 -14.72
N ASN A 59 -33.02 -10.23 -15.30
CA ASN A 59 -33.33 -11.39 -16.17
C ASN A 59 -33.60 -12.69 -15.38
N GLY A 60 -33.68 -12.63 -14.04
CA GLY A 60 -34.05 -13.75 -13.19
C GLY A 60 -32.90 -14.59 -12.64
N THR A 61 -31.65 -14.17 -12.83
CA THR A 61 -30.49 -14.86 -12.24
C THR A 61 -30.38 -14.55 -10.75
N SER A 62 -30.29 -15.57 -9.91
CA SER A 62 -30.08 -15.41 -8.46
C SER A 62 -28.65 -15.00 -8.15
N LEU A 63 -28.43 -14.20 -7.08
CA LEU A 63 -27.11 -13.69 -6.72
C LEU A 63 -26.11 -14.78 -6.30
N ASP A 64 -26.59 -15.90 -5.75
CA ASP A 64 -25.75 -17.07 -5.39
C ASP A 64 -25.15 -17.80 -6.63
N LYS A 65 -25.74 -17.59 -7.81
CA LYS A 65 -25.22 -18.07 -9.10
C LYS A 65 -24.15 -17.15 -9.70
N ILE A 66 -23.85 -16.04 -9.05
CA ILE A 66 -22.88 -15.04 -9.53
C ILE A 66 -21.62 -15.10 -8.68
N LYS A 67 -20.49 -15.23 -9.36
CA LYS A 67 -19.17 -15.39 -8.72
C LYS A 67 -18.20 -14.31 -9.19
N LEU A 68 -17.39 -13.81 -8.26
CA LEU A 68 -16.29 -12.89 -8.56
C LEU A 68 -14.96 -13.61 -8.36
N TYR A 69 -14.07 -13.51 -9.33
CA TYR A 69 -12.73 -14.08 -9.28
C TYR A 69 -11.66 -12.99 -9.35
N ASN A 70 -10.55 -13.17 -8.64
CA ASN A 70 -9.42 -12.25 -8.54
C ASN A 70 -9.75 -10.91 -7.86
N VAL A 71 -10.51 -10.96 -6.77
CA VAL A 71 -10.82 -9.78 -5.96
C VAL A 71 -9.68 -9.51 -4.97
N SER A 72 -8.77 -8.61 -5.33
CA SER A 72 -7.72 -8.12 -4.43
C SER A 72 -8.27 -7.10 -3.42
N SER A 73 -7.45 -6.72 -2.43
CA SER A 73 -7.80 -5.71 -1.43
C SER A 73 -8.22 -4.36 -2.03
N ASP A 74 -7.60 -3.95 -3.14
CA ASP A 74 -7.93 -2.70 -3.84
C ASP A 74 -9.32 -2.80 -4.49
N TYR A 75 -9.64 -3.94 -5.10
CA TYR A 75 -10.98 -4.22 -5.64
C TYR A 75 -12.04 -4.27 -4.54
N GLU A 76 -11.73 -4.90 -3.41
CA GLU A 76 -12.69 -5.07 -2.31
C GLU A 76 -13.28 -3.73 -1.84
N GLN A 77 -12.44 -2.72 -1.66
CA GLN A 77 -12.89 -1.39 -1.21
C GLN A 77 -13.85 -0.74 -2.22
N VAL A 78 -13.52 -0.83 -3.50
CA VAL A 78 -14.32 -0.24 -4.57
C VAL A 78 -15.62 -1.02 -4.77
N ILE A 79 -15.60 -2.36 -4.68
CA ILE A 79 -16.78 -3.22 -4.73
C ILE A 79 -17.73 -2.88 -3.56
N ARG A 80 -17.23 -2.82 -2.33
CA ARG A 80 -18.05 -2.49 -1.14
C ARG A 80 -18.81 -1.18 -1.33
N ARG A 81 -18.13 -0.16 -1.87
CA ARG A 81 -18.74 1.15 -2.12
C ARG A 81 -19.78 1.09 -3.25
N ASN A 82 -19.40 0.59 -4.42
CA ASN A 82 -20.26 0.62 -5.61
C ASN A 82 -21.43 -0.36 -5.49
N PHE A 83 -21.19 -1.58 -5.01
CA PHE A 83 -22.24 -2.58 -4.84
C PHE A 83 -23.18 -2.22 -3.69
N GLY A 84 -22.69 -1.49 -2.67
CA GLY A 84 -23.55 -0.89 -1.65
C GLY A 84 -24.59 0.06 -2.23
N PHE A 85 -24.25 0.90 -3.21
CA PHE A 85 -25.18 1.77 -3.92
C PHE A 85 -26.22 1.00 -4.77
N LEU A 86 -25.85 -0.19 -5.22
CA LEU A 86 -26.70 -1.08 -6.03
C LEU A 86 -27.49 -2.08 -5.16
N ASN A 87 -27.28 -2.09 -3.84
CA ASN A 87 -27.82 -3.06 -2.89
C ASN A 87 -27.46 -4.52 -3.23
N LEU A 88 -26.30 -4.74 -3.86
CA LEU A 88 -25.76 -6.05 -4.14
C LEU A 88 -25.01 -6.59 -2.93
N LYS A 89 -25.36 -7.78 -2.48
CA LYS A 89 -24.73 -8.44 -1.32
C LYS A 89 -23.59 -9.35 -1.77
N VAL A 90 -22.40 -9.15 -1.21
CA VAL A 90 -21.20 -9.92 -1.55
C VAL A 90 -20.65 -10.58 -0.30
N ASN A 91 -20.29 -11.85 -0.40
CA ASN A 91 -19.65 -12.62 0.66
C ASN A 91 -18.14 -12.43 0.60
N PHE A 92 -17.64 -11.40 1.30
CA PHE A 92 -16.20 -11.16 1.37
C PHE A 92 -15.52 -12.15 2.29
N LYS A 93 -14.36 -12.65 1.88
CA LYS A 93 -13.52 -13.56 2.67
C LYS A 93 -12.48 -12.81 3.52
N SER A 94 -12.37 -11.50 3.36
CA SER A 94 -11.40 -10.70 4.09
C SER A 94 -11.66 -10.74 5.59
N LYS A 95 -10.61 -11.03 6.32
CA LYS A 95 -10.62 -10.97 7.79
C LYS A 95 -10.08 -9.58 8.16
N ARG A 96 -10.96 -8.70 8.64
CA ARG A 96 -10.51 -7.43 9.22
C ARG A 96 -10.12 -7.68 10.66
N HIS A 97 -8.91 -7.31 11.02
CA HIS A 97 -8.50 -7.30 12.42
C HIS A 97 -9.26 -6.21 13.18
N LEU A 98 -9.71 -6.51 14.38
CA LEU A 98 -10.46 -5.57 15.21
C LEU A 98 -9.70 -4.25 15.42
N ILE A 99 -8.38 -4.34 15.61
CA ILE A 99 -7.49 -3.18 15.76
C ILE A 99 -7.46 -2.25 14.53
N ALA A 100 -7.72 -2.77 13.33
CA ALA A 100 -7.71 -1.99 12.09
C ALA A 100 -9.00 -1.17 11.88
N THR A 101 -10.03 -1.42 12.67
CA THR A 101 -11.28 -0.65 12.62
C THR A 101 -11.11 0.75 13.22
N ILE A 102 -11.98 1.69 12.83
CA ILE A 102 -11.93 3.05 13.40
C ILE A 102 -12.09 3.02 14.93
N PRO A 103 -13.10 2.32 15.52
CA PRO A 103 -13.20 2.20 16.97
C PRO A 103 -11.97 1.51 17.60
N GLY A 104 -11.40 0.51 16.93
CA GLY A 104 -10.20 -0.18 17.40
C GLY A 104 -8.98 0.72 17.47
N LYS A 105 -8.74 1.52 16.44
CA LYS A 105 -7.65 2.50 16.40
C LYS A 105 -7.83 3.59 17.47
N GLU A 106 -9.05 4.13 17.59
CA GLU A 106 -9.36 5.13 18.61
C GLU A 106 -9.16 4.57 20.03
N PHE A 107 -9.63 3.36 20.28
CA PHE A 107 -9.42 2.66 21.56
C PHE A 107 -7.94 2.55 21.90
N VAL A 108 -7.12 2.02 20.99
CA VAL A 108 -5.68 1.82 21.22
C VAL A 108 -4.94 3.14 21.42
N SER A 109 -5.27 4.18 20.65
CA SER A 109 -4.61 5.49 20.79
C SER A 109 -4.85 6.18 22.13
N ARG A 110 -5.94 5.83 22.84
CA ARG A 110 -6.30 6.41 24.13
C ARG A 110 -5.89 5.56 25.32
N LEU A 111 -5.53 4.29 25.10
CA LEU A 111 -5.21 3.34 26.20
C LEU A 111 -4.11 3.81 27.17
N ASP A 112 -3.19 4.65 26.71
CA ASP A 112 -2.09 5.13 27.54
C ASP A 112 -2.45 6.34 28.41
N ASN A 113 -3.48 7.09 28.00
CA ASN A 113 -3.83 8.37 28.60
C ASN A 113 -5.16 8.36 29.36
N ASP A 114 -6.08 7.43 29.03
CA ASP A 114 -7.43 7.39 29.56
C ASP A 114 -7.74 6.04 30.23
N ASP A 115 -8.69 6.04 31.13
CA ASP A 115 -9.23 4.82 31.73
C ASP A 115 -10.08 4.05 30.73
N ILE A 116 -9.94 2.72 30.72
CA ILE A 116 -10.62 1.84 29.77
C ILE A 116 -12.17 2.03 29.82
N GLU A 117 -12.73 2.23 30.99
CA GLU A 117 -14.18 2.44 31.18
C GLU A 117 -14.68 3.70 30.47
N ASN A 118 -13.93 4.80 30.60
CA ASN A 118 -14.24 6.07 29.94
C ASN A 118 -14.13 5.95 28.42
N ILE A 119 -13.10 5.25 27.93
CA ILE A 119 -12.95 4.99 26.49
C ILE A 119 -14.15 4.19 25.95
N ILE A 120 -14.53 3.14 26.66
CA ILE A 120 -15.64 2.27 26.23
C ILE A 120 -16.97 3.04 26.21
N GLU A 121 -17.22 3.89 27.19
CA GLU A 121 -18.44 4.70 27.24
C GLU A 121 -18.54 5.66 26.05
N ASP A 122 -17.45 6.35 25.75
CA ASP A 122 -17.39 7.24 24.58
C ASP A 122 -17.59 6.47 23.27
N LEU A 123 -16.94 5.29 23.13
CA LEU A 123 -17.07 4.47 21.93
C LEU A 123 -18.50 3.94 21.74
N LYS A 124 -19.23 3.59 22.83
CA LYS A 124 -20.62 3.16 22.75
C LYS A 124 -21.54 4.27 22.21
N ASN A 125 -21.25 5.51 22.58
CA ASN A 125 -22.04 6.65 22.14
C ASN A 125 -21.76 7.07 20.69
N LYS A 126 -20.58 6.69 20.16
CA LYS A 126 -20.07 7.19 18.88
C LYS A 126 -20.16 6.17 17.73
N TYR A 127 -20.12 4.88 18.04
CA TYR A 127 -19.97 3.82 17.04
C TYR A 127 -20.96 2.68 17.18
N ASP A 128 -21.11 1.89 16.09
CA ASP A 128 -21.96 0.71 16.05
C ASP A 128 -21.62 -0.29 17.17
N SER A 129 -22.66 -0.78 17.80
CA SER A 129 -22.59 -1.69 18.95
C SER A 129 -21.83 -3.00 18.68
N LYS A 130 -21.88 -3.57 17.45
CA LYS A 130 -21.26 -4.87 17.13
C LYS A 130 -19.72 -4.86 17.32
N ILE A 131 -19.06 -3.84 16.82
CA ILE A 131 -17.60 -3.70 16.92
C ILE A 131 -17.20 -3.34 18.35
N VAL A 132 -17.90 -2.37 18.93
CA VAL A 132 -17.66 -1.92 20.31
C VAL A 132 -17.87 -3.06 21.31
N ASN A 133 -18.91 -3.89 21.16
CA ASN A 133 -19.16 -5.05 22.02
C ASN A 133 -18.02 -6.10 21.94
N LYS A 134 -17.37 -6.25 20.78
CA LYS A 134 -16.17 -7.12 20.68
C LYS A 134 -14.98 -6.54 21.44
N ILE A 135 -14.77 -5.22 21.40
CA ILE A 135 -13.74 -4.57 22.22
C ILE A 135 -14.04 -4.78 23.70
N ILE A 136 -15.29 -4.55 24.11
CA ILE A 136 -15.74 -4.77 25.50
C ILE A 136 -15.52 -6.22 25.94
N SER A 137 -15.85 -7.19 25.08
CA SER A 137 -15.65 -8.61 25.42
C SER A 137 -14.17 -8.96 25.64
N ILE A 138 -13.26 -8.36 24.90
CA ILE A 138 -11.81 -8.53 25.12
C ILE A 138 -11.39 -7.84 26.42
N CYS A 139 -11.83 -6.61 26.68
CA CYS A 139 -11.51 -5.89 27.89
C CYS A 139 -12.01 -6.66 29.13
N ASN A 140 -13.27 -7.14 29.13
CA ASN A 140 -13.87 -7.91 30.22
C ASN A 140 -13.13 -9.23 30.49
N LYS A 141 -12.56 -9.85 29.47
CA LYS A 141 -11.77 -11.07 29.63
C LYS A 141 -10.49 -10.84 30.42
N TYR A 142 -9.95 -9.62 30.42
CA TYR A 142 -8.67 -9.25 31.02
C TYR A 142 -8.79 -8.18 32.12
N VAL A 143 -9.99 -7.88 32.61
CA VAL A 143 -10.26 -6.90 33.71
C VAL A 143 -9.46 -7.20 34.98
N TRP A 144 -9.21 -8.48 35.30
CA TRP A 144 -8.47 -8.91 36.50
C TRP A 144 -6.96 -8.65 36.41
N SER A 145 -6.45 -8.32 35.23
CA SER A 145 -5.04 -8.02 35.02
C SER A 145 -4.91 -6.51 34.71
N ASN A 146 -4.91 -5.68 35.73
CA ASN A 146 -4.76 -4.21 35.62
C ASN A 146 -3.54 -3.75 34.78
N TYR A 147 -2.77 -4.69 34.25
CA TYR A 147 -1.46 -4.44 33.67
C TYR A 147 -1.29 -4.89 32.24
N ASN A 148 -2.35 -5.38 31.54
CA ASN A 148 -2.10 -5.94 30.23
C ASN A 148 -2.79 -5.19 29.10
N LYS A 149 -2.52 -3.88 29.02
CA LYS A 149 -2.78 -3.11 27.79
C LYS A 149 -2.18 -3.79 26.56
N THR A 150 -0.98 -4.33 26.68
CA THR A 150 -0.28 -5.10 25.64
C THR A 150 -1.07 -6.35 25.24
N LEU A 151 -1.64 -7.07 26.21
CA LEU A 151 -2.46 -8.28 25.95
C LEU A 151 -3.77 -7.94 25.26
N ILE A 152 -4.41 -6.85 25.66
CA ILE A 152 -5.64 -6.36 25.01
C ILE A 152 -5.33 -5.99 23.55
N ILE A 153 -4.25 -5.24 23.31
CA ILE A 153 -3.81 -4.88 21.97
C ILE A 153 -3.51 -6.12 21.13
N GLU A 154 -2.78 -7.10 21.69
CA GLU A 154 -2.45 -8.33 20.98
C GLU A 154 -3.71 -9.17 20.67
N CYS A 155 -4.65 -9.25 21.60
CA CYS A 155 -5.95 -9.87 21.33
C CYS A 155 -6.74 -9.15 20.26
N MET A 156 -6.70 -7.82 20.21
CA MET A 156 -7.36 -7.05 19.17
C MET A 156 -6.69 -7.24 17.80
N LYS A 157 -5.36 -7.39 17.75
CA LYS A 157 -4.62 -7.74 16.52
C LYS A 157 -5.04 -9.12 16.00
N ASN A 158 -5.24 -10.08 16.90
CA ASN A 158 -5.56 -11.47 16.54
C ASN A 158 -7.08 -11.73 16.40
N THR A 159 -7.92 -10.78 16.81
CA THR A 159 -9.38 -10.90 16.66
C THR A 159 -9.80 -10.47 15.27
N ASN A 160 -10.29 -11.44 14.50
CA ASN A 160 -10.85 -11.19 13.18
C ASN A 160 -12.34 -10.84 13.27
N LEU A 161 -12.73 -9.82 12.53
CA LEU A 161 -14.13 -9.53 12.23
C LEU A 161 -14.48 -10.24 10.93
N SER A 162 -15.37 -11.21 11.01
CA SER A 162 -16.00 -11.77 9.81
C SER A 162 -17.12 -10.85 9.38
N ASP A 163 -17.21 -10.58 8.09
CA ASP A 163 -18.40 -9.96 7.51
C ASP A 163 -19.62 -10.89 7.65
N GLU A 164 -20.81 -10.32 7.61
CA GLU A 164 -22.04 -11.12 7.57
C GLU A 164 -22.03 -11.97 6.29
N LYS A 165 -22.28 -13.27 6.46
CA LYS A 165 -22.47 -14.16 5.33
C LYS A 165 -23.93 -14.13 4.91
N TYR A 166 -24.18 -13.79 3.66
CA TYR A 166 -25.50 -13.77 3.05
C TYR A 166 -25.75 -15.11 2.36
N GLU A 167 -26.83 -15.80 2.68
CA GLU A 167 -27.19 -17.09 2.06
C GLU A 167 -27.32 -16.97 0.52
N ASN A 168 -27.91 -15.88 0.06
CA ASN A 168 -28.07 -15.56 -1.37
C ASN A 168 -27.19 -14.39 -1.77
N GLY A 169 -25.91 -14.42 -1.40
CA GLY A 169 -24.94 -13.37 -1.76
C GLY A 169 -23.99 -13.83 -2.86
N ILE A 170 -23.44 -12.87 -3.58
CA ILE A 170 -22.38 -13.09 -4.58
C ILE A 170 -21.16 -13.70 -3.89
N GLU A 171 -20.64 -14.80 -4.40
CA GLU A 171 -19.49 -15.49 -3.83
C GLU A 171 -18.17 -15.03 -4.49
N ILE A 172 -17.12 -14.86 -3.66
CA ILE A 172 -15.76 -14.66 -4.15
C ILE A 172 -15.05 -16.00 -4.17
N ILE A 173 -14.63 -16.43 -5.37
CA ILE A 173 -13.97 -17.71 -5.58
C ILE A 173 -12.45 -17.56 -5.68
N GLU A 174 -11.72 -18.60 -5.26
CA GLU A 174 -10.25 -18.65 -5.33
C GLU A 174 -9.76 -19.41 -6.56
N ASN A 175 -10.53 -20.40 -7.00
CA ASN A 175 -10.28 -21.15 -8.23
C ASN A 175 -11.23 -20.69 -9.31
N LEU A 176 -10.73 -20.60 -10.53
CA LEU A 176 -11.52 -20.21 -11.69
C LEU A 176 -12.29 -21.44 -12.23
N GLU A 177 -13.43 -21.72 -11.59
CA GLU A 177 -14.32 -22.85 -11.89
C GLU A 177 -15.77 -22.41 -11.74
N ALA A 178 -16.65 -22.95 -12.58
CA ALA A 178 -18.08 -22.65 -12.51
C ALA A 178 -18.92 -23.78 -13.11
N LEU A 179 -20.16 -23.90 -12.64
CA LEU A 179 -21.19 -24.72 -13.27
C LEU A 179 -21.79 -23.99 -14.48
N ASP A 180 -22.46 -24.72 -15.35
CA ASP A 180 -23.03 -24.19 -16.62
C ASP A 180 -24.08 -23.10 -16.43
N ASP A 181 -24.76 -23.08 -15.29
CA ASP A 181 -25.79 -22.12 -14.89
C ASP A 181 -25.24 -20.97 -14.00
N GLU A 182 -23.94 -20.94 -13.74
CA GLU A 182 -23.26 -19.90 -12.97
C GLU A 182 -22.61 -18.87 -13.88
N TYR A 183 -22.51 -17.65 -13.40
CA TYR A 183 -21.85 -16.51 -14.06
C TYR A 183 -20.60 -16.12 -13.29
N VAL A 184 -19.45 -16.09 -13.95
CA VAL A 184 -18.19 -15.68 -13.33
C VAL A 184 -17.72 -14.35 -13.92
N PHE A 185 -17.37 -13.41 -13.05
CA PHE A 185 -16.68 -12.18 -13.41
C PHE A 185 -15.20 -12.31 -13.03
N LEU A 186 -14.34 -12.46 -14.04
CA LEU A 186 -12.90 -12.46 -13.88
C LEU A 186 -12.41 -11.02 -13.96
N MET A 187 -11.97 -10.48 -12.81
CA MET A 187 -11.59 -9.08 -12.65
C MET A 187 -10.08 -8.89 -12.76
N GLY A 188 -9.65 -7.76 -13.30
CA GLY A 188 -8.24 -7.42 -13.36
C GLY A 188 -7.40 -8.37 -14.20
N PHE A 189 -7.88 -8.70 -15.41
CA PHE A 189 -7.16 -9.54 -16.37
C PHE A 189 -5.97 -8.77 -16.96
N ASN A 190 -4.98 -8.52 -16.10
CA ASN A 190 -3.82 -7.72 -16.40
C ASN A 190 -2.54 -8.56 -16.44
N GLU A 191 -1.58 -8.10 -17.24
CA GLU A 191 -0.27 -8.76 -17.39
C GLU A 191 0.45 -8.86 -16.03
N GLY A 192 0.99 -10.04 -15.73
CA GLY A 192 1.64 -10.34 -14.44
C GLY A 192 0.69 -10.62 -13.28
N VAL A 193 -0.63 -10.41 -13.45
CA VAL A 193 -1.69 -10.73 -12.48
C VAL A 193 -2.39 -12.02 -12.88
N ILE A 194 -2.91 -12.07 -14.12
CA ILE A 194 -3.54 -13.24 -14.72
C ILE A 194 -3.04 -13.39 -16.17
N PRO A 195 -2.32 -14.47 -16.48
CA PRO A 195 -1.85 -15.53 -15.55
C PRO A 195 -0.86 -15.01 -14.54
N ARG A 196 -0.79 -15.67 -13.37
CA ARG A 196 0.18 -15.33 -12.34
C ARG A 196 1.60 -15.54 -12.90
N SER A 197 2.43 -14.50 -12.78
CA SER A 197 3.84 -14.54 -13.16
C SER A 197 4.71 -14.80 -11.94
N TYR A 198 5.52 -15.83 -12.01
CA TYR A 198 6.50 -16.18 -10.97
C TYR A 198 7.87 -15.60 -11.36
N LYS A 199 8.57 -15.03 -10.38
CA LYS A 199 9.93 -14.55 -10.50
C LYS A 199 10.85 -15.40 -9.64
N ASP A 200 12.11 -15.46 -10.02
CA ASP A 200 13.15 -16.19 -9.25
C ASP A 200 13.56 -15.37 -8.00
N GLU A 201 12.68 -15.36 -7.01
CA GLU A 201 12.88 -14.67 -5.72
C GLU A 201 13.04 -15.68 -4.56
N ASP A 202 13.11 -16.98 -4.87
CA ASP A 202 13.27 -18.03 -3.89
C ASP A 202 14.69 -18.07 -3.32
N TYR A 203 14.85 -18.59 -2.10
CA TYR A 203 16.16 -18.83 -1.49
C TYR A 203 17.01 -19.78 -2.34
N ILE A 204 16.40 -20.78 -2.97
CA ILE A 204 17.03 -21.66 -3.98
C ILE A 204 16.68 -21.09 -5.34
N ASN A 205 17.67 -20.50 -6.02
CA ASN A 205 17.45 -19.90 -7.34
C ASN A 205 17.26 -20.96 -8.43
N ASP A 206 16.75 -20.53 -9.58
CA ASP A 206 16.44 -21.43 -10.70
C ASP A 206 17.67 -22.22 -11.22
N ALA A 207 18.88 -21.66 -11.10
CA ALA A 207 20.11 -22.34 -11.51
C ALA A 207 20.41 -23.56 -10.62
N ILE A 208 19.97 -23.57 -9.36
CA ILE A 208 20.16 -24.69 -8.43
C ILE A 208 18.98 -25.68 -8.54
N LYS A 209 17.75 -25.20 -8.83
CA LYS A 209 16.56 -26.05 -8.96
C LYS A 209 16.71 -27.11 -10.04
N MET A 210 17.26 -26.72 -11.19
CA MET A 210 17.53 -27.57 -12.36
C MET A 210 16.52 -28.75 -12.52
N ASP A 211 17.00 -29.99 -12.34
CA ASP A 211 16.22 -31.21 -12.58
C ASP A 211 15.45 -31.74 -11.34
N TYR A 212 15.58 -31.05 -10.19
CA TYR A 212 15.04 -31.55 -8.92
C TYR A 212 13.75 -30.84 -8.49
N LEU A 213 13.58 -29.58 -8.88
CA LEU A 213 12.45 -28.76 -8.51
C LEU A 213 11.95 -27.99 -9.74
N GLU A 214 10.70 -27.55 -9.71
CA GLU A 214 10.15 -26.68 -10.75
C GLU A 214 10.85 -25.33 -10.74
N ASN A 215 11.36 -24.92 -11.88
CA ASN A 215 11.90 -23.60 -12.08
C ASN A 215 10.79 -22.58 -12.43
N THR A 216 11.11 -21.28 -12.40
CA THR A 216 10.13 -20.23 -12.67
C THR A 216 9.60 -20.26 -14.10
N VAL A 217 10.41 -20.66 -15.07
CA VAL A 217 9.97 -20.78 -16.47
C VAL A 217 8.89 -21.86 -16.61
N GLU A 218 9.12 -23.03 -16.01
CA GLU A 218 8.16 -24.13 -16.03
C GLU A 218 6.85 -23.74 -15.31
N LYS A 219 6.94 -23.14 -14.10
CA LYS A 219 5.78 -22.62 -13.35
C LYS A 219 4.97 -21.61 -14.18
N ASN A 220 5.64 -20.73 -14.91
CA ASN A 220 4.97 -19.73 -15.74
C ASN A 220 4.26 -20.37 -16.95
N ILE A 221 4.86 -21.39 -17.57
CA ILE A 221 4.24 -22.13 -18.68
C ILE A 221 3.00 -22.87 -18.18
N ILE A 222 3.12 -23.58 -17.06
CA ILE A 222 1.99 -24.31 -16.45
C ILE A 222 0.87 -23.34 -16.09
N SER A 223 1.20 -22.27 -15.35
CA SER A 223 0.22 -21.24 -14.96
C SER A 223 -0.51 -20.64 -16.16
N LYS A 224 0.20 -20.36 -17.25
CA LYS A 224 -0.40 -19.83 -18.50
C LYS A 224 -1.37 -20.82 -19.13
N ASN A 225 -0.97 -22.08 -19.25
CA ASN A 225 -1.78 -23.11 -19.90
C ASN A 225 -3.01 -23.48 -19.07
N GLU A 226 -2.87 -23.63 -17.76
CA GLU A 226 -3.99 -23.89 -16.85
C GLU A 226 -4.97 -22.74 -16.83
N THR A 227 -4.47 -21.49 -16.75
CA THR A 227 -5.35 -20.32 -16.81
C THR A 227 -6.15 -20.27 -18.11
N LEU A 228 -5.51 -20.51 -19.25
CA LEU A 228 -6.19 -20.54 -20.56
C LEU A 228 -7.22 -21.67 -20.65
N LYS A 229 -6.90 -22.86 -20.12
CA LYS A 229 -7.81 -24.00 -20.07
C LYS A 229 -9.04 -23.68 -19.21
N ASN A 230 -8.84 -23.13 -18.01
CA ASN A 230 -9.93 -22.76 -17.11
C ASN A 230 -10.82 -21.66 -17.70
N ILE A 231 -10.23 -20.63 -18.33
CA ILE A 231 -11.00 -19.59 -19.04
C ILE A 231 -11.90 -20.22 -20.10
N ARG A 232 -11.36 -21.10 -20.93
CA ARG A 232 -12.11 -21.71 -22.05
C ARG A 232 -13.13 -22.74 -21.63
N SER A 233 -13.05 -23.28 -20.41
CA SER A 233 -14.01 -24.28 -19.91
C SER A 233 -15.29 -23.67 -19.34
N ILE A 234 -15.31 -22.37 -19.03
CA ILE A 234 -16.46 -21.70 -18.38
C ILE A 234 -17.35 -21.06 -19.44
N LYS A 235 -18.61 -21.46 -19.49
CA LYS A 235 -19.61 -20.98 -20.47
C LYS A 235 -19.96 -19.50 -20.28
N ASN A 236 -20.29 -19.10 -19.06
CA ASN A 236 -20.78 -17.76 -18.76
C ASN A 236 -19.69 -16.96 -18.03
N LEU A 237 -18.60 -16.66 -18.73
CA LEU A 237 -17.46 -15.91 -18.20
C LEU A 237 -17.42 -14.49 -18.79
N ILE A 238 -17.33 -13.50 -17.92
CA ILE A 238 -17.14 -12.10 -18.29
C ILE A 238 -15.76 -11.67 -17.79
N ILE A 239 -14.87 -11.36 -18.72
CA ILE A 239 -13.48 -11.00 -18.41
C ILE A 239 -13.32 -9.47 -18.49
N THR A 240 -12.77 -8.87 -17.43
CA THR A 240 -12.58 -7.44 -17.34
C THR A 240 -11.13 -7.08 -16.97
N SER A 241 -10.68 -5.94 -17.45
CA SER A 241 -9.31 -5.43 -17.22
C SER A 241 -9.33 -3.92 -17.06
N LYS A 242 -8.46 -3.40 -16.17
CA LYS A 242 -8.24 -1.96 -15.99
C LYS A 242 -6.91 -1.53 -16.58
N LEU A 243 -6.81 -0.27 -17.03
CA LEU A 243 -5.55 0.31 -17.49
C LEU A 243 -4.85 1.13 -16.42
N LYS A 244 -5.60 1.68 -15.46
CA LYS A 244 -5.06 2.54 -14.39
C LYS A 244 -5.78 2.33 -13.07
N ASP A 245 -5.06 2.55 -12.00
CA ASP A 245 -5.60 2.85 -10.70
C ASP A 245 -4.93 4.14 -10.15
N ASN A 246 -5.19 4.49 -8.88
CA ASN A 246 -4.63 5.69 -8.26
C ASN A 246 -3.10 5.67 -8.09
N LYS A 247 -2.45 4.52 -8.26
CA LYS A 247 -1.03 4.32 -7.97
C LYS A 247 -0.20 4.03 -9.22
N GLN A 248 -0.77 3.28 -10.18
CA GLN A 248 0.01 2.75 -11.30
C GLN A 248 -0.82 2.50 -12.56
N THR A 249 -0.12 2.24 -13.66
CA THR A 249 -0.71 1.83 -14.94
C THR A 249 -0.52 0.33 -15.13
N PHE A 250 -1.47 -0.29 -15.82
CA PHE A 250 -1.50 -1.73 -16.08
C PHE A 250 -1.59 -1.99 -17.59
N TYR A 251 -1.10 -3.15 -18.00
CA TYR A 251 -1.29 -3.67 -19.34
C TYR A 251 -2.29 -4.83 -19.30
N VAL A 252 -3.14 -4.91 -20.32
CA VAL A 252 -4.07 -6.04 -20.49
C VAL A 252 -3.27 -7.29 -20.77
N SER A 253 -3.62 -8.42 -20.15
CA SER A 253 -2.97 -9.71 -20.41
C SER A 253 -3.02 -10.08 -21.89
N ASN A 254 -1.90 -10.62 -22.40
CA ASN A 254 -1.78 -11.10 -23.77
C ASN A 254 -2.25 -12.56 -23.96
N LEU A 255 -2.87 -13.13 -22.94
CA LEU A 255 -3.38 -14.50 -22.99
C LEU A 255 -4.56 -14.66 -23.97
N LEU A 256 -5.36 -13.59 -24.13
CA LEU A 256 -6.48 -13.53 -25.09
C LEU A 256 -6.31 -12.33 -26.03
N GLU A 257 -6.72 -12.50 -27.29
CA GLU A 257 -6.53 -11.51 -28.34
C GLU A 257 -7.69 -10.51 -28.43
N ASN A 258 -8.93 -10.97 -28.26
CA ASN A 258 -10.11 -10.15 -28.43
C ASN A 258 -10.31 -9.17 -27.29
N LYS A 259 -9.92 -7.90 -27.49
CA LYS A 259 -10.02 -6.83 -26.49
C LYS A 259 -11.01 -5.77 -26.96
N LYS A 260 -11.97 -5.40 -26.10
CA LYS A 260 -13.02 -4.40 -26.37
C LYS A 260 -12.95 -3.31 -25.32
N GLU A 261 -12.63 -2.10 -25.74
CA GLU A 261 -12.72 -0.93 -24.85
C GLU A 261 -14.18 -0.55 -24.64
N ILE A 262 -14.55 -0.34 -23.39
CA ILE A 262 -15.91 0.02 -22.99
C ILE A 262 -15.96 1.44 -22.45
N ASP A 263 -16.83 2.24 -23.07
CA ASP A 263 -17.20 3.55 -22.54
C ASP A 263 -18.37 3.40 -21.54
N CYS A 264 -18.04 3.59 -20.26
CA CYS A 264 -19.02 3.47 -19.18
C CYS A 264 -20.04 4.61 -19.13
N THR A 265 -19.87 5.66 -19.95
CA THR A 265 -20.81 6.78 -19.99
C THR A 265 -22.19 6.42 -20.54
N SER A 266 -22.29 5.30 -21.29
CA SER A 266 -23.55 4.81 -21.88
C SER A 266 -24.27 3.76 -21.02
N LEU A 267 -23.70 3.31 -19.91
CA LEU A 267 -24.29 2.28 -19.07
C LEU A 267 -25.59 2.73 -18.41
N LYS A 268 -26.60 1.84 -18.39
CA LYS A 268 -27.79 2.00 -17.55
C LYS A 268 -27.35 1.99 -16.09
N THR A 269 -27.80 2.94 -15.31
CA THR A 269 -27.59 2.96 -13.87
C THR A 269 -28.79 2.35 -13.17
N TYR A 270 -28.54 1.62 -12.09
CA TYR A 270 -29.55 0.90 -11.30
C TYR A 270 -29.77 1.52 -9.92
N SER A 271 -29.19 2.68 -9.68
CA SER A 271 -29.30 3.38 -8.40
C SER A 271 -29.49 4.89 -8.58
N LYS A 272 -30.59 5.41 -8.04
CA LYS A 272 -30.87 6.87 -8.01
C LYS A 272 -29.76 7.67 -7.30
N LEU A 273 -29.11 7.07 -6.29
CA LEU A 273 -28.02 7.72 -5.56
C LEU A 273 -26.77 7.79 -6.43
N LEU A 274 -26.44 6.70 -7.12
CA LEU A 274 -25.30 6.65 -8.03
C LEU A 274 -25.48 7.64 -9.19
N ASP A 275 -26.68 7.74 -9.77
CA ASP A 275 -27.00 8.75 -10.78
C ASP A 275 -26.74 10.18 -10.29
N LYS A 276 -27.14 10.50 -9.06
CA LYS A 276 -26.91 11.83 -8.49
C LYS A 276 -25.42 12.11 -8.25
N ILE A 277 -24.67 11.11 -7.81
CA ILE A 277 -23.20 11.22 -7.63
C ILE A 277 -22.53 11.46 -8.99
N GLU A 278 -22.88 10.69 -10.00
CA GLU A 278 -22.34 10.88 -11.35
C GLU A 278 -22.70 12.23 -11.94
N TYR A 279 -23.96 12.64 -11.76
CA TYR A 279 -24.40 13.94 -12.26
C TYR A 279 -23.59 15.09 -11.65
N THR A 280 -23.34 15.06 -10.34
CA THR A 280 -22.50 16.07 -9.69
C THR A 280 -21.05 16.03 -10.21
N ALA A 281 -20.48 14.85 -10.43
CA ALA A 281 -19.14 14.71 -11.01
C ALA A 281 -19.07 15.30 -12.43
N TYR A 282 -20.08 15.02 -13.28
CA TYR A 282 -20.15 15.61 -14.62
C TYR A 282 -20.33 17.12 -14.60
N LEU A 283 -21.07 17.64 -13.64
CA LEU A 283 -21.20 19.11 -13.46
C LEU A 283 -19.87 19.73 -13.01
N ASP A 284 -19.11 19.06 -12.15
CA ASP A 284 -17.78 19.49 -11.75
C ASP A 284 -16.82 19.52 -12.94
N ASP A 285 -16.80 18.47 -13.74
CA ASP A 285 -15.96 18.40 -14.96
C ASP A 285 -16.34 19.47 -15.98
N TYR A 286 -17.64 19.71 -16.16
CA TYR A 286 -18.13 20.80 -17.01
C TYR A 286 -17.67 22.17 -16.49
N ASN A 287 -17.79 22.40 -15.19
CA ASN A 287 -17.41 23.69 -14.60
C ASN A 287 -15.89 23.93 -14.55
N LYS A 288 -15.09 22.87 -14.39
CA LYS A 288 -13.62 22.98 -14.29
C LYS A 288 -12.94 22.98 -15.65
N TYR A 289 -13.41 22.13 -16.55
CA TYR A 289 -12.69 21.80 -17.79
C TYR A 289 -13.48 22.08 -19.06
N GLY A 290 -14.76 22.48 -18.94
CA GLY A 290 -15.66 22.65 -20.08
C GLY A 290 -16.07 21.33 -20.75
N THR A 291 -15.81 20.18 -20.10
CA THR A 291 -16.11 18.85 -20.65
C THR A 291 -17.60 18.56 -20.57
N ILE A 292 -18.25 18.34 -21.71
CA ILE A 292 -19.69 18.02 -21.76
C ILE A 292 -19.87 16.52 -21.85
N ASN A 293 -20.44 15.92 -20.79
CA ASN A 293 -20.88 14.54 -20.83
C ASN A 293 -22.31 14.44 -21.39
N LYS A 294 -22.55 13.51 -22.31
CA LYS A 294 -23.86 13.30 -22.95
C LYS A 294 -25.00 13.03 -21.95
N LYS A 295 -24.69 12.44 -20.81
CA LYS A 295 -25.67 12.15 -19.75
C LYS A 295 -26.13 13.39 -18.98
N ILE A 296 -25.42 14.50 -19.01
CA ILE A 296 -25.80 15.73 -18.26
C ILE A 296 -27.25 16.12 -18.61
N GLY A 297 -27.59 16.15 -19.88
CA GLY A 297 -28.93 16.53 -20.33
C GLY A 297 -30.04 15.60 -19.81
N VAL A 298 -29.83 14.31 -19.83
CA VAL A 298 -30.78 13.30 -19.32
C VAL A 298 -30.90 13.41 -17.79
N LEU A 299 -29.78 13.49 -17.08
CA LEU A 299 -29.76 13.54 -15.62
C LEU A 299 -30.30 14.86 -15.09
N SER A 300 -30.08 15.98 -15.78
CA SER A 300 -30.63 17.30 -15.40
C SER A 300 -32.16 17.35 -15.50
N ASN A 301 -32.75 16.65 -16.45
CA ASN A 301 -34.19 16.55 -16.59
C ASN A 301 -34.80 15.60 -15.53
N THR A 302 -34.01 14.65 -15.03
CA THR A 302 -34.49 13.63 -14.09
C THR A 302 -34.28 14.05 -12.62
N TYR A 303 -33.17 14.71 -12.33
CA TYR A 303 -32.76 15.04 -10.97
C TYR A 303 -32.51 16.55 -10.77
N GLN A 304 -33.20 17.13 -9.80
CA GLN A 304 -32.87 18.46 -9.30
C GLN A 304 -31.89 18.29 -8.14
N ILE A 305 -30.65 18.75 -8.37
CA ILE A 305 -29.59 18.73 -7.35
C ILE A 305 -29.25 20.16 -6.98
N PRO A 306 -29.17 20.54 -5.70
CA PRO A 306 -28.68 21.84 -5.28
C PRO A 306 -27.16 21.93 -5.47
N TYR A 307 -26.71 21.94 -6.72
CA TYR A 307 -25.32 22.00 -7.08
C TYR A 307 -24.73 23.38 -6.74
N LYS A 308 -23.69 23.37 -5.93
CA LYS A 308 -22.90 24.56 -5.67
C LYS A 308 -21.57 24.44 -6.40
N LYS A 309 -21.33 25.35 -7.35
CA LYS A 309 -20.04 25.41 -8.04
C LYS A 309 -18.92 25.56 -7.02
N TYR A 310 -17.95 24.63 -7.06
CA TYR A 310 -16.72 24.78 -6.30
C TYR A 310 -15.95 25.97 -6.85
N ASN A 311 -15.71 26.99 -6.03
CA ASN A 311 -14.81 28.05 -6.35
C ASN A 311 -13.48 27.79 -5.63
N HIS A 312 -12.37 27.91 -6.35
CA HIS A 312 -11.03 27.75 -5.79
C HIS A 312 -10.58 28.98 -4.95
N GLU A 313 -11.51 29.88 -4.63
CA GLU A 313 -11.23 31.01 -3.76
C GLU A 313 -11.11 30.50 -2.32
N TYR A 314 -9.89 30.31 -1.89
CA TYR A 314 -9.61 30.06 -0.49
C TYR A 314 -9.90 31.32 0.30
N LYS A 315 -10.83 31.26 1.24
CA LYS A 315 -10.96 32.32 2.25
C LYS A 315 -9.63 32.40 2.98
N ARG A 316 -9.06 33.61 3.05
CA ARG A 316 -7.88 33.83 3.88
C ARG A 316 -8.19 33.36 5.29
N ILE A 317 -7.36 32.46 5.80
CA ILE A 317 -7.43 32.09 7.22
C ILE A 317 -6.92 33.31 7.99
N ASN A 318 -7.86 34.01 8.61
CA ASN A 318 -7.50 35.09 9.50
C ASN A 318 -7.05 34.46 10.84
N ASN A 319 -6.06 35.07 11.51
CA ASN A 319 -5.53 34.63 12.79
C ASN A 319 -4.69 33.33 12.75
N LEU A 320 -3.86 33.17 11.74
CA LEU A 320 -2.80 32.16 11.75
C LEU A 320 -1.91 32.36 12.98
N ARG A 321 -1.77 31.30 13.78
CA ARG A 321 -0.87 31.33 14.95
C ARG A 321 0.53 30.94 14.50
N PHE A 322 1.49 31.83 14.70
CA PHE A 322 2.91 31.53 14.53
C PHE A 322 3.62 31.65 15.88
N PRO A 323 4.66 30.84 16.14
CA PRO A 323 5.51 31.03 17.30
C PRO A 323 6.23 32.38 17.19
N LYS A 324 6.64 32.95 18.32
CA LYS A 324 7.38 34.23 18.35
C LYS A 324 8.70 34.16 17.55
N LYS A 325 9.34 33.01 17.56
CA LYS A 325 10.58 32.73 16.85
C LYS A 325 10.43 31.41 16.09
N LEU A 326 10.73 31.41 14.83
CA LEU A 326 10.62 30.21 13.97
C LEU A 326 11.87 29.36 14.09
N GLU A 327 11.71 28.04 14.17
CA GLU A 327 12.80 27.09 13.96
C GLU A 327 12.77 26.59 12.52
N LEU A 328 13.78 26.95 11.76
CA LEU A 328 13.89 26.63 10.35
C LEU A 328 15.00 25.60 10.14
N SER A 329 14.65 24.46 9.57
CA SER A 329 15.58 23.44 9.08
C SER A 329 15.47 23.32 7.56
N TYR A 330 16.38 22.61 6.92
CA TYR A 330 16.28 22.33 5.48
C TYR A 330 14.93 21.68 5.12
N THR A 331 14.42 20.77 5.94
CA THR A 331 13.11 20.16 5.74
C THR A 331 11.96 21.15 5.88
N SER A 332 12.16 22.22 6.65
CA SER A 332 11.19 23.32 6.75
C SER A 332 11.09 24.08 5.43
N PHE A 333 12.22 24.35 4.77
CA PHE A 333 12.25 25.00 3.46
C PHE A 333 11.66 24.11 2.37
N GLU A 334 11.99 22.81 2.36
CA GLU A 334 11.42 21.87 1.40
C GLU A 334 9.90 21.77 1.52
N ASN A 335 9.38 21.59 2.75
CA ASN A 335 7.94 21.54 2.99
C ASN A 335 7.23 22.83 2.58
N TYR A 336 7.84 23.99 2.80
CA TYR A 336 7.30 25.29 2.41
C TYR A 336 7.24 25.43 0.88
N ASN A 337 8.30 25.04 0.19
CA ASN A 337 8.36 25.11 -1.28
C ASN A 337 7.46 24.11 -1.97
N GLU A 338 7.26 22.92 -1.40
CA GLU A 338 6.29 21.96 -1.90
C GLU A 338 4.85 22.48 -1.72
N CYS A 339 4.52 22.93 -0.52
CA CYS A 339 3.19 23.39 -0.18
C CYS A 339 3.22 24.21 1.13
N ASN A 340 2.88 25.49 1.07
CA ASN A 340 2.82 26.35 2.25
C ASN A 340 1.85 25.84 3.32
N PHE A 341 0.75 25.19 2.91
CA PHE A 341 -0.21 24.59 3.82
C PHE A 341 0.40 23.37 4.53
N LYS A 342 1.12 22.53 3.82
CA LYS A 342 1.87 21.40 4.40
C LYS A 342 2.86 21.90 5.46
N TYR A 343 3.64 22.93 5.15
CA TYR A 343 4.56 23.54 6.11
C TYR A 343 3.83 24.04 7.37
N TYR A 344 2.71 24.74 7.19
CA TYR A 344 1.94 25.25 8.33
C TYR A 344 1.42 24.13 9.23
N VAL A 345 0.85 23.09 8.66
CA VAL A 345 0.29 21.96 9.40
C VAL A 345 1.38 21.13 10.08
N SER A 346 2.47 20.83 9.36
CA SER A 346 3.52 19.93 9.87
C SER A 346 4.53 20.63 10.77
N LYS A 347 4.96 21.85 10.43
CA LYS A 347 6.05 22.53 11.16
C LYS A 347 5.57 23.55 12.16
N ILE A 348 4.48 24.27 11.85
CA ILE A 348 3.94 25.30 12.76
C ILE A 348 2.96 24.68 13.76
N LEU A 349 1.96 23.94 13.29
CA LEU A 349 0.97 23.29 14.16
C LEU A 349 1.47 21.96 14.75
N LYS A 350 2.50 21.35 14.17
CA LYS A 350 3.10 20.07 14.59
C LYS A 350 2.05 18.94 14.67
N LEU A 351 1.14 18.87 13.67
CA LEU A 351 0.07 17.88 13.64
C LEU A 351 0.48 16.57 12.93
N ASP A 352 1.70 16.48 12.39
CA ASP A 352 2.21 15.25 11.85
C ASP A 352 2.43 14.23 12.97
N ILE A 353 1.87 13.04 12.81
CA ILE A 353 2.15 11.92 13.68
C ILE A 353 3.51 11.36 13.26
N PHE A 354 4.47 11.39 14.17
CA PHE A 354 5.75 10.75 13.95
C PHE A 354 5.59 9.24 14.09
N GLU A 355 5.64 8.52 12.95
CA GLU A 355 5.66 7.07 12.94
C GLU A 355 7.11 6.58 12.86
N ASN A 356 7.56 5.87 13.89
CA ASN A 356 8.82 5.14 13.85
C ASN A 356 8.67 3.93 12.90
N THR A 357 9.05 4.12 11.65
CA THR A 357 9.12 3.01 10.70
C THR A 357 10.45 2.27 10.87
N PHE A 358 10.49 0.97 10.57
CA PHE A 358 11.74 0.20 10.59
C PHE A 358 12.82 0.86 9.72
N SER A 359 12.46 1.41 8.57
CA SER A 359 13.40 2.12 7.69
C SER A 359 14.01 3.36 8.38
N SER A 360 13.21 4.14 9.13
CA SER A 360 13.71 5.27 9.90
C SER A 360 14.63 4.84 11.04
N MET A 361 14.28 3.75 11.75
CA MET A 361 15.10 3.18 12.80
C MET A 361 16.46 2.71 12.28
N VAL A 362 16.46 2.03 11.12
CA VAL A 362 17.71 1.60 10.45
C VAL A 362 18.56 2.80 10.02
N GLY A 363 17.93 3.86 9.50
CA GLY A 363 18.63 5.11 9.20
C GLY A 363 19.36 5.67 10.41
N SER A 364 18.66 5.83 11.53
CA SER A 364 19.24 6.31 12.79
C SER A 364 20.35 5.39 13.31
N LEU A 365 20.16 4.07 13.23
CA LEU A 365 21.17 3.09 13.62
C LEU A 365 22.48 3.23 12.81
N VAL A 366 22.37 3.43 11.49
CA VAL A 366 23.54 3.61 10.62
C VAL A 366 24.33 4.87 11.04
N HIS A 367 23.64 5.99 11.23
CA HIS A 367 24.29 7.24 11.67
C HIS A 367 24.95 7.06 13.04
N GLU A 368 24.26 6.48 14.01
CA GLU A 368 24.82 6.21 15.35
C GLU A 368 26.04 5.27 15.29
N ALA A 369 25.96 4.19 14.50
CA ALA A 369 27.06 3.24 14.38
C ALA A 369 28.30 3.88 13.74
N LEU A 370 28.13 4.72 12.72
CA LEU A 370 29.22 5.46 12.09
C LEU A 370 29.81 6.50 13.05
N GLU A 371 28.97 7.28 13.72
CA GLU A 371 29.41 8.28 14.71
C GLU A 371 30.25 7.63 15.80
N ARG A 372 29.69 6.63 16.53
CA ARG A 372 30.34 5.99 17.68
C ARG A 372 31.63 5.27 17.30
N ASN A 373 31.66 4.62 16.12
CA ASN A 373 32.90 3.97 15.67
C ASN A 373 33.96 4.96 15.22
N LEU A 374 33.59 6.01 14.50
CA LEU A 374 34.58 6.96 13.96
C LEU A 374 35.08 7.93 15.03
N ARG A 375 34.27 8.26 16.03
CA ARG A 375 34.61 9.16 17.15
C ARG A 375 35.35 8.43 18.25
N ASP A 376 34.80 7.33 18.75
CA ASP A 376 35.21 6.66 19.97
C ASP A 376 35.81 5.26 19.76
N ASN A 377 35.92 4.80 18.50
CA ASN A 377 36.29 3.44 18.12
C ASN A 377 35.40 2.34 18.72
N THR A 378 34.16 2.67 19.08
CA THR A 378 33.19 1.68 19.56
C THR A 378 32.96 0.61 18.50
N SER A 379 32.91 -0.65 18.92
CA SER A 379 32.68 -1.76 17.97
C SER A 379 31.31 -1.67 17.33
N ILE A 380 31.24 -1.88 16.00
CA ILE A 380 29.96 -1.98 15.27
C ILE A 380 29.09 -3.11 15.85
N ASP A 381 29.76 -4.19 16.32
CA ASP A 381 29.06 -5.31 16.95
C ASP A 381 28.29 -4.89 18.22
N ASP A 382 28.91 -4.04 19.04
CA ASP A 382 28.30 -3.57 20.27
C ASP A 382 27.11 -2.67 20.00
N VAL A 383 27.22 -1.75 19.05
CA VAL A 383 26.10 -0.85 18.67
C VAL A 383 24.93 -1.63 18.11
N ILE A 384 25.19 -2.60 17.24
CA ILE A 384 24.16 -3.45 16.66
C ILE A 384 23.46 -4.32 17.72
N ASN A 385 24.24 -4.91 18.65
CA ASN A 385 23.67 -5.73 19.71
C ASN A 385 22.84 -4.89 20.69
N GLU A 386 23.28 -3.68 21.02
CA GLU A 386 22.55 -2.74 21.83
C GLU A 386 21.22 -2.35 21.14
N PHE A 387 21.25 -2.05 19.85
CA PHE A 387 20.04 -1.75 19.09
C PHE A 387 19.05 -2.91 19.07
N ILE A 388 19.51 -4.14 18.85
CA ILE A 388 18.67 -5.34 18.86
C ILE A 388 18.05 -5.59 20.23
N SER A 389 18.77 -5.29 21.31
CA SER A 389 18.28 -5.47 22.67
C SER A 389 17.25 -4.44 23.10
N ASN A 390 17.38 -3.19 22.58
CA ASN A 390 16.55 -2.06 22.95
C ASN A 390 15.28 -1.91 22.11
N ASN A 391 15.13 -2.68 21.02
CA ASN A 391 14.01 -2.57 20.10
C ASN A 391 13.28 -3.89 19.93
N GLU A 392 11.95 -3.85 19.89
CA GLU A 392 11.11 -5.00 19.56
C GLU A 392 11.15 -5.22 18.05
N LEU A 393 12.05 -6.10 17.61
CA LEU A 393 12.22 -6.44 16.20
C LEU A 393 11.59 -7.79 15.88
N THR A 394 10.91 -7.87 14.75
CA THR A 394 10.50 -9.15 14.14
C THR A 394 11.74 -9.97 13.74
N ASN A 395 11.57 -11.27 13.55
CA ASN A 395 12.68 -12.15 13.12
C ASN A 395 13.30 -11.69 11.80
N LYS A 396 12.49 -11.16 10.87
CA LYS A 396 12.95 -10.63 9.58
C LYS A 396 13.78 -9.35 9.77
N GLU A 397 13.34 -8.43 10.61
CA GLU A 397 14.04 -7.18 10.91
C GLU A 397 15.35 -7.45 11.64
N ARG A 398 15.34 -8.36 12.61
CA ARG A 398 16.55 -8.79 13.32
C ARG A 398 17.58 -9.38 12.37
N PHE A 399 17.16 -10.25 11.45
CA PHE A 399 18.06 -10.81 10.43
C PHE A 399 18.63 -9.71 9.54
N PHE A 400 17.81 -8.75 9.10
CA PHE A 400 18.25 -7.62 8.30
C PHE A 400 19.32 -6.77 9.02
N VAL A 401 19.07 -6.43 10.29
CA VAL A 401 20.02 -5.66 11.12
C VAL A 401 21.34 -6.42 11.31
N GLN A 402 21.29 -7.74 11.52
CA GLN A 402 22.49 -8.57 11.61
C GLN A 402 23.30 -8.60 10.31
N LYS A 403 22.62 -8.62 9.15
CA LYS A 403 23.28 -8.55 7.84
C LYS A 403 23.90 -7.17 7.61
N LEU A 404 23.23 -6.10 7.99
CA LEU A 404 23.72 -4.73 7.88
C LEU A 404 25.05 -4.51 8.63
N LYS A 405 25.30 -5.25 9.69
CA LYS A 405 26.54 -5.22 10.47
C LYS A 405 27.79 -5.42 9.62
N GLU A 406 27.79 -6.41 8.72
CA GLU A 406 28.94 -6.69 7.86
C GLU A 406 29.17 -5.58 6.83
N ASP A 407 28.09 -4.98 6.33
CA ASP A 407 28.19 -3.87 5.41
C ASP A 407 28.69 -2.59 6.12
N LEU A 408 28.25 -2.34 7.33
CA LEU A 408 28.78 -1.21 8.15
C LEU A 408 30.25 -1.33 8.44
N LYS A 409 30.77 -2.54 8.75
CA LYS A 409 32.22 -2.77 8.94
C LYS A 409 33.02 -2.40 7.69
N LYS A 410 32.51 -2.77 6.50
CA LYS A 410 33.14 -2.41 5.23
C LYS A 410 33.13 -0.90 4.99
N ILE A 411 31.96 -0.27 5.23
CA ILE A 411 31.78 1.18 5.07
C ILE A 411 32.75 1.94 5.98
N VAL A 412 32.84 1.58 7.25
CA VAL A 412 33.78 2.18 8.20
C VAL A 412 35.23 2.09 7.72
N LYS A 413 35.62 0.92 7.22
CA LYS A 413 36.97 0.71 6.65
C LYS A 413 37.21 1.68 5.50
N ILE A 414 36.29 1.77 4.55
CA ILE A 414 36.38 2.68 3.40
C ILE A 414 36.48 4.14 3.86
N ILE A 415 35.64 4.56 4.82
CA ILE A 415 35.66 5.92 5.33
C ILE A 415 37.01 6.25 6.00
N LYS A 416 37.57 5.33 6.78
CA LYS A 416 38.90 5.50 7.40
C LYS A 416 40.01 5.58 6.37
N GLU A 417 39.97 4.74 5.35
CA GLU A 417 40.93 4.77 4.22
C GLU A 417 40.84 6.09 3.46
N GLN A 418 39.62 6.55 3.11
CA GLN A 418 39.42 7.84 2.44
C GLN A 418 39.94 9.01 3.29
N GLN A 419 39.68 9.00 4.59
CA GLN A 419 40.14 10.05 5.48
C GLN A 419 41.69 10.08 5.58
N SER A 420 42.34 8.91 5.55
CA SER A 420 43.79 8.82 5.58
C SER A 420 44.49 9.29 4.30
N MET A 421 43.75 9.38 3.19
CA MET A 421 44.29 9.87 1.90
C MET A 421 44.28 11.40 1.80
N GLY A 422 43.55 12.07 2.68
CA GLY A 422 43.38 13.54 2.67
C GLY A 422 44.17 14.23 3.77
N ASP A 423 44.35 15.55 3.62
CA ASP A 423 45.07 16.39 4.59
C ASP A 423 44.20 16.94 5.72
N LEU A 424 42.89 16.60 5.71
CA LEU A 424 41.96 17.05 6.74
C LEU A 424 41.91 16.06 7.89
N ASN A 425 42.67 16.34 8.94
CA ASN A 425 42.90 15.40 10.05
C ASN A 425 41.93 15.55 11.22
N ASP A 426 41.30 16.70 11.34
CA ASP A 426 40.34 16.99 12.42
C ASP A 426 38.93 16.66 11.96
N ALA A 427 38.14 16.04 12.85
CA ALA A 427 36.76 15.64 12.54
C ALA A 427 35.81 15.98 13.69
N LEU A 428 34.62 16.49 13.35
CA LEU A 428 33.49 16.62 14.26
C LEU A 428 32.36 15.75 13.72
N TYR A 429 31.62 15.10 14.60
CA TYR A 429 30.56 14.19 14.27
C TYR A 429 29.23 14.65 14.87
N GLU A 430 28.11 14.46 14.16
CA GLU A 430 26.72 14.72 14.59
C GLU A 430 26.54 16.13 15.19
N GLN A 431 27.20 17.13 14.57
CA GLN A 431 27.24 18.50 15.12
C GLN A 431 25.90 19.21 14.89
N LYS A 432 25.28 19.60 16.00
CA LYS A 432 24.10 20.47 15.96
C LYS A 432 24.55 21.91 15.78
N ILE A 433 24.09 22.54 14.72
CA ILE A 433 24.35 23.95 14.41
C ILE A 433 23.07 24.73 14.65
N VAL A 434 23.19 25.88 15.30
CA VAL A 434 22.11 26.83 15.51
C VAL A 434 22.66 28.22 15.16
N VAL A 435 22.09 28.81 14.10
CA VAL A 435 22.37 30.22 13.76
C VAL A 435 21.17 31.05 14.24
N GLU A 436 21.42 31.92 15.21
CA GLU A 436 20.35 32.72 15.78
C GLU A 436 20.16 34.03 15.01
N ASN A 437 18.88 34.33 14.71
CA ASN A 437 18.46 35.63 14.18
C ASN A 437 17.31 36.15 15.04
N GLU A 438 16.94 37.42 14.87
CA GLU A 438 15.86 38.04 15.66
C GLU A 438 14.53 37.32 15.55
N ASN A 439 14.15 36.87 14.35
CA ASN A 439 12.84 36.30 14.02
C ASN A 439 12.85 34.77 13.87
N TYR A 440 14.02 34.16 13.69
CA TYR A 440 14.14 32.73 13.49
C TYR A 440 15.47 32.17 13.98
N ASN A 441 15.49 30.90 14.27
CA ASN A 441 16.72 30.11 14.42
C ASN A 441 16.85 29.18 13.22
N LEU A 442 17.99 29.24 12.53
CA LEU A 442 18.33 28.22 11.56
C LEU A 442 18.98 27.05 12.29
N VAL A 443 18.37 25.88 12.22
CA VAL A 443 18.83 24.68 12.91
C VAL A 443 19.21 23.60 11.91
N GLY A 444 20.36 22.97 12.16
CA GLY A 444 20.83 21.84 11.35
C GLY A 444 21.60 20.85 12.20
N LYS A 445 21.74 19.65 11.71
CA LYS A 445 22.59 18.62 12.28
C LYS A 445 23.42 18.03 11.15
N ILE A 446 24.73 18.16 11.24
CA ILE A 446 25.68 17.70 10.22
C ILE A 446 26.33 16.42 10.70
N ASP A 447 26.25 15.37 9.89
CA ASP A 447 26.72 14.03 10.26
C ASP A 447 28.23 14.01 10.51
N LYS A 448 29.01 14.64 9.61
CA LYS A 448 30.47 14.73 9.79
C LYS A 448 31.02 16.00 9.15
N ILE A 449 31.91 16.64 9.87
CA ILE A 449 32.68 17.79 9.42
C ILE A 449 34.15 17.42 9.49
N LEU A 450 34.86 17.46 8.38
CA LEU A 450 36.32 17.36 8.34
C LEU A 450 36.90 18.75 8.17
N TYR A 451 37.93 19.10 8.93
CA TYR A 451 38.55 20.41 8.81
C TYR A 451 40.04 20.38 9.05
N LYS A 452 40.72 21.43 8.57
CA LYS A 452 42.12 21.72 8.80
C LYS A 452 42.26 23.21 8.95
N LYS A 453 42.95 23.63 9.98
CA LYS A 453 43.35 25.03 10.17
C LYS A 453 44.67 25.28 9.44
N ASP A 454 44.68 26.28 8.57
CA ASP A 454 45.86 26.70 7.84
C ASP A 454 45.99 28.22 7.98
N ASN A 455 46.88 28.62 8.90
CA ASN A 455 47.06 30.04 9.34
C ASN A 455 45.74 30.71 9.72
N ASP A 456 45.30 31.70 8.91
CA ASP A 456 44.06 32.45 9.15
C ASP A 456 42.83 31.79 8.47
N ASN A 457 43.03 30.73 7.74
CA ASN A 457 41.96 30.03 7.00
C ASN A 457 41.65 28.67 7.61
N THR A 458 40.38 28.27 7.53
CA THR A 458 39.99 26.91 7.88
C THR A 458 39.35 26.28 6.66
N ILE A 459 39.94 25.19 6.18
CA ILE A 459 39.38 24.37 5.10
C ILE A 459 38.41 23.37 5.72
N VAL A 460 37.20 23.32 5.25
CA VAL A 460 36.11 22.49 5.78
C VAL A 460 35.46 21.64 4.69
N THR A 461 35.22 20.39 4.99
CA THR A 461 34.41 19.49 4.17
C THR A 461 33.22 18.97 4.97
N LEU A 462 32.01 19.20 4.47
CA LEU A 462 30.77 18.71 5.07
C LEU A 462 30.36 17.38 4.41
N ILE A 463 30.06 16.40 5.23
CA ILE A 463 29.66 15.05 4.79
C ILE A 463 28.32 14.72 5.42
N ASP A 464 27.39 14.27 4.59
CA ASP A 464 26.05 13.82 5.00
C ASP A 464 25.86 12.38 4.50
N TYR A 465 25.58 11.46 5.39
CA TYR A 465 25.41 10.04 5.10
C TYR A 465 23.97 9.74 4.68
N LYS A 466 23.82 8.96 3.60
CA LYS A 466 22.49 8.56 3.13
C LYS A 466 22.39 7.05 3.04
N THR A 467 21.40 6.49 3.74
CA THR A 467 21.10 5.04 3.71
C THR A 467 20.27 4.61 2.50
N GLY A 468 19.72 5.57 1.75
CA GLY A 468 18.95 5.35 0.54
C GLY A 468 19.66 5.85 -0.72
N ASN A 469 18.90 5.98 -1.82
CA ASN A 469 19.44 6.54 -3.06
C ASN A 469 19.81 8.02 -2.86
N ALA A 470 21.10 8.30 -2.85
CA ALA A 470 21.61 9.66 -2.83
C ALA A 470 21.46 10.28 -4.22
N ASN A 471 20.33 10.88 -4.51
CA ASN A 471 20.09 11.60 -5.75
C ASN A 471 20.22 13.10 -5.49
N ILE A 472 21.42 13.63 -5.58
CA ILE A 472 21.68 15.06 -5.43
C ILE A 472 21.62 15.71 -6.81
N ASN A 473 20.53 16.38 -7.10
CA ASN A 473 20.39 17.17 -8.31
C ASN A 473 20.48 18.66 -8.00
N PHE A 474 21.66 19.24 -8.17
CA PHE A 474 21.90 20.66 -7.91
C PHE A 474 21.04 21.62 -8.76
N LYS A 475 20.44 21.14 -9.86
CA LYS A 475 19.51 21.95 -10.65
C LYS A 475 18.23 22.33 -9.88
N TYR A 476 17.87 21.55 -8.88
CA TYR A 476 16.68 21.81 -8.06
C TYR A 476 16.89 22.87 -6.97
N LYS A 477 18.13 23.28 -6.69
CA LYS A 477 18.43 24.33 -5.70
C LYS A 477 17.76 25.66 -6.04
N ASP A 478 17.68 26.00 -7.34
CA ASP A 478 17.09 27.25 -7.83
C ASP A 478 15.55 27.29 -7.57
N TYR A 479 14.96 26.13 -7.29
CA TYR A 479 13.56 25.95 -6.88
C TYR A 479 13.42 25.72 -5.36
N GLY A 480 14.51 25.88 -4.58
CA GLY A 480 14.52 25.67 -3.13
C GLY A 480 14.37 24.22 -2.70
N LEU A 481 14.70 23.26 -3.57
CA LEU A 481 14.75 21.82 -3.29
C LEU A 481 16.20 21.32 -3.17
N ASN A 482 16.42 20.23 -2.43
CA ASN A 482 17.77 19.70 -2.14
C ASN A 482 18.69 20.72 -1.45
N MET A 483 18.15 21.52 -0.55
CA MET A 483 18.81 22.63 0.10
C MET A 483 19.66 22.24 1.31
N GLN A 484 19.78 20.94 1.64
CA GLN A 484 20.47 20.49 2.86
C GLN A 484 21.93 20.98 2.92
N LEU A 485 22.76 20.60 1.95
CA LEU A 485 24.15 21.04 1.90
C LEU A 485 24.32 22.55 1.71
N PRO A 486 23.58 23.24 0.80
CA PRO A 486 23.60 24.69 0.71
C PRO A 486 23.32 25.42 2.04
N ILE A 487 22.34 24.96 2.82
CA ILE A 487 22.01 25.54 4.12
C ILE A 487 23.11 25.30 5.15
N TYR A 488 23.79 24.16 5.09
CA TYR A 488 24.90 23.86 6.02
C TYR A 488 26.17 24.63 5.70
N ILE A 489 26.34 25.09 4.46
CA ILE A 489 27.47 25.94 4.04
C ILE A 489 27.24 27.40 4.43
N TYR A 490 25.99 27.86 4.50
CA TYR A 490 25.62 29.20 4.92
C TYR A 490 25.93 29.44 6.39
#